data_68dbf30fc33c1b72d39b23a0a630bade
#
_entry.id   68dbf30fc33c1b72d39b23a0a630bade
#
_cell.length_a   1.000
_cell.length_b   1.000
_cell.length_c   1.000
_cell.angle_alpha   90.00
_cell.angle_beta   90.00
_cell.angle_gamma   90.00
#
_symmetry.space_group_name_H-M   'P 1'
#
loop_
_entity.id
_entity.type
_entity.pdbx_description
1 polymer ?
#
loop_
_entity_poly.entity_id
_entity_poly.type
_entity_poly.pdbx_seq_one_letter_code
_entity_poly.pdbx_strand_id
1 'polypeptide(L)'
;MISVKNLKKTYFLGGEEVHALDDVSLSIKEHEFVAIIGQSGSGKSTFMNMLGCLDRPDSGEITLDGTDILKCKEKELSVIRNKKIGFIFQQFHLLPKLSALENVELPLIYQGMPTKKRREKAVKALKAVGLEKRMNHKPNQLSGGQQQRVAIARALVGEPSLILADEPTGGVQLVV
;
A
#
# COMPACT_ATOMS: atom_id res chain seq x y z
N MET A 1 5.68 -12.27 -7.12
CA MET A 1 4.49 -12.87 -7.75
C MET A 1 3.36 -13.04 -6.74
N ILE A 2 2.13 -12.71 -7.11
CA ILE A 2 0.93 -12.86 -6.27
C ILE A 2 0.05 -13.95 -6.86
N SER A 3 -0.50 -14.82 -6.03
CA SER A 3 -1.55 -15.76 -6.41
C SER A 3 -2.69 -15.69 -5.40
N VAL A 4 -3.90 -15.52 -5.89
CA VAL A 4 -5.15 -15.52 -5.13
C VAL A 4 -6.05 -16.60 -5.69
N LYS A 5 -6.65 -17.42 -4.82
CA LYS A 5 -7.57 -18.49 -5.24
C LYS A 5 -8.81 -18.50 -4.36
N ASN A 6 -9.97 -18.51 -5.02
CA ASN A 6 -11.30 -18.67 -4.42
C ASN A 6 -11.52 -17.75 -3.19
N LEU A 7 -11.05 -16.49 -3.28
CA LEU A 7 -11.08 -15.55 -2.17
C LEU A 7 -12.49 -15.07 -1.92
N LYS A 8 -12.93 -15.19 -0.64
CA LYS A 8 -14.25 -14.72 -0.19
C LYS A 8 -14.10 -13.79 1.00
N LYS A 9 -14.93 -12.74 1.00
CA LYS A 9 -15.07 -11.83 2.13
C LYS A 9 -16.47 -11.30 2.23
N THR A 10 -17.08 -11.50 3.39
CA THR A 10 -18.41 -11.01 3.75
C THR A 10 -18.31 -10.07 4.95
N TYR A 11 -18.99 -8.95 4.89
CA TYR A 11 -19.15 -8.04 6.01
C TYR A 11 -20.61 -8.03 6.48
N PHE A 12 -20.83 -7.84 7.78
CA PHE A 12 -22.14 -7.63 8.36
C PHE A 12 -22.34 -6.14 8.64
N LEU A 13 -23.18 -5.49 7.86
CA LEU A 13 -23.43 -4.06 7.94
C LEU A 13 -24.93 -3.82 8.19
N GLY A 14 -25.28 -3.22 9.32
CA GLY A 14 -26.69 -2.89 9.63
C GLY A 14 -27.62 -4.11 9.74
N GLY A 15 -27.09 -5.32 9.98
CA GLY A 15 -27.87 -6.56 10.04
C GLY A 15 -27.99 -7.30 8.71
N GLU A 16 -27.41 -6.77 7.63
CA GLU A 16 -27.37 -7.40 6.32
C GLU A 16 -25.97 -7.94 6.00
N GLU A 17 -25.93 -9.07 5.27
CA GLU A 17 -24.71 -9.64 4.73
C GLU A 17 -24.34 -8.95 3.41
N VAL A 18 -23.12 -8.42 3.34
CA VAL A 18 -22.53 -7.84 2.13
C VAL A 18 -21.36 -8.72 1.68
N HIS A 19 -21.55 -9.47 0.61
CA HIS A 19 -20.50 -10.25 -0.01
C HIS A 19 -19.56 -9.34 -0.81
N ALA A 20 -18.54 -8.81 -0.14
CA ALA A 20 -17.59 -7.87 -0.76
C ALA A 20 -16.64 -8.55 -1.74
N LEU A 21 -16.30 -9.81 -1.51
CA LEU A 21 -15.57 -10.68 -2.44
C LEU A 21 -16.28 -12.04 -2.47
N ASP A 22 -16.57 -12.53 -3.66
CA ASP A 22 -17.17 -13.85 -3.86
C ASP A 22 -16.41 -14.61 -4.95
N ASP A 23 -15.64 -15.60 -4.51
CA ASP A 23 -14.87 -16.53 -5.36
C ASP A 23 -13.86 -15.86 -6.32
N VAL A 24 -13.13 -14.84 -5.82
CA VAL A 24 -12.16 -14.11 -6.64
C VAL A 24 -10.86 -14.89 -6.75
N SER A 25 -10.43 -15.15 -7.99
CA SER A 25 -9.14 -15.79 -8.29
C SER A 25 -8.36 -14.95 -9.29
N LEU A 26 -7.07 -14.72 -9.00
CA LEU A 26 -6.18 -13.88 -9.81
C LEU A 26 -4.73 -14.31 -9.61
N SER A 27 -3.93 -14.18 -10.66
CA SER A 27 -2.48 -14.37 -10.60
C SER A 27 -1.79 -13.16 -11.22
N ILE A 28 -0.80 -12.58 -10.50
CA ILE A 28 0.00 -11.45 -10.95
C ILE A 28 1.46 -11.88 -10.96
N LYS A 29 2.13 -11.71 -12.09
CA LYS A 29 3.55 -12.04 -12.27
C LYS A 29 4.45 -10.90 -11.82
N GLU A 30 5.74 -11.16 -11.70
CA GLU A 30 6.72 -10.10 -11.48
C GLU A 30 6.74 -9.12 -12.67
N HIS A 31 6.91 -7.84 -12.37
CA HIS A 31 6.92 -6.75 -13.34
C HIS A 31 5.62 -6.57 -14.13
N GLU A 32 4.52 -7.11 -13.62
CA GLU A 32 3.21 -6.94 -14.23
C GLU A 32 2.50 -5.73 -13.62
N PHE A 33 1.86 -4.94 -14.49
CA PHE A 33 1.00 -3.83 -14.11
C PHE A 33 -0.45 -4.24 -14.29
N VAL A 34 -1.23 -4.22 -13.20
CA VAL A 34 -2.63 -4.64 -13.18
C VAL A 34 -3.53 -3.49 -12.73
N ALA A 35 -4.57 -3.20 -13.50
CA ALA A 35 -5.62 -2.26 -13.15
C ALA A 35 -6.90 -3.00 -12.76
N ILE A 36 -7.43 -2.72 -11.56
CA ILE A 36 -8.71 -3.24 -11.09
C ILE A 36 -9.79 -2.20 -11.33
N ILE A 37 -10.72 -2.50 -12.24
CA ILE A 37 -11.77 -1.58 -12.67
C ILE A 37 -13.12 -2.12 -12.20
N GLY A 38 -14.01 -1.25 -11.78
CA GLY A 38 -15.37 -1.60 -11.37
C GLY A 38 -16.09 -0.41 -10.73
N GLN A 39 -17.39 -0.52 -10.56
CA GLN A 39 -18.24 0.51 -9.93
C GLN A 39 -17.88 0.70 -8.44
N SER A 40 -18.32 1.81 -7.85
CA SER A 40 -18.22 1.99 -6.39
C SER A 40 -18.96 0.85 -5.68
N GLY A 41 -18.38 0.31 -4.61
CA GLY A 41 -18.95 -0.81 -3.87
C GLY A 41 -18.68 -2.20 -4.47
N SER A 42 -17.97 -2.33 -5.60
CA SER A 42 -17.67 -3.63 -6.24
C SER A 42 -16.54 -4.43 -5.58
N GLY A 43 -16.13 -4.10 -4.35
CA GLY A 43 -15.14 -4.86 -3.60
C GLY A 43 -13.68 -4.53 -3.88
N LYS A 44 -13.35 -3.55 -4.75
CA LYS A 44 -11.98 -3.20 -5.12
C LYS A 44 -11.07 -2.89 -3.91
N SER A 45 -11.51 -1.98 -3.05
CA SER A 45 -10.74 -1.60 -1.84
C SER A 45 -10.65 -2.77 -0.85
N THR A 46 -11.68 -3.60 -0.75
CA THR A 46 -11.65 -4.84 0.03
C THR A 46 -10.56 -5.77 -0.51
N PHE A 47 -10.54 -6.01 -1.81
CA PHE A 47 -9.53 -6.86 -2.45
C PHE A 47 -8.11 -6.31 -2.22
N MET A 48 -7.91 -5.00 -2.38
CA MET A 48 -6.61 -4.37 -2.08
C MET A 48 -6.21 -4.51 -0.62
N ASN A 49 -7.16 -4.42 0.32
CA ASN A 49 -6.88 -4.63 1.74
C ASN A 49 -6.43 -6.07 2.04
N MET A 50 -6.99 -7.07 1.33
CA MET A 50 -6.55 -8.47 1.44
C MET A 50 -5.11 -8.61 0.91
N LEU A 51 -4.83 -8.12 -0.31
CA LEU A 51 -3.48 -8.15 -0.89
C LEU A 51 -2.47 -7.39 -0.03
N GLY A 52 -2.92 -6.29 0.58
CA GLY A 52 -2.12 -5.45 1.48
C GLY A 52 -1.90 -6.04 2.87
N CYS A 53 -2.44 -7.21 3.18
CA CYS A 53 -2.42 -7.79 4.52
C CYS A 53 -3.01 -6.86 5.59
N LEU A 54 -3.97 -5.99 5.23
CA LEU A 54 -4.64 -5.07 6.14
C LEU A 54 -5.91 -5.68 6.75
N ASP A 55 -6.49 -6.68 6.09
CA ASP A 55 -7.62 -7.47 6.57
C ASP A 55 -7.43 -8.93 6.15
N ARG A 56 -8.25 -9.83 6.70
CA ARG A 56 -8.21 -11.26 6.41
C ARG A 56 -9.47 -11.69 5.67
N PRO A 57 -9.37 -12.52 4.63
CA PRO A 57 -10.53 -13.12 3.99
C PRO A 57 -11.20 -14.14 4.91
N ASP A 58 -12.44 -14.48 4.62
CA ASP A 58 -13.17 -15.53 5.32
C ASP A 58 -12.76 -16.92 4.81
N SER A 59 -12.42 -17.03 3.52
CA SER A 59 -11.88 -18.25 2.92
C SER A 59 -11.07 -17.95 1.65
N GLY A 60 -10.39 -18.96 1.12
CA GLY A 60 -9.54 -18.88 -0.06
C GLY A 60 -8.07 -18.93 0.29
N GLU A 61 -7.21 -18.59 -0.67
CA GLU A 61 -5.75 -18.60 -0.52
C GLU A 61 -5.15 -17.31 -1.08
N ILE A 62 -4.16 -16.76 -0.38
CA ILE A 62 -3.33 -15.66 -0.87
C ILE A 62 -1.87 -16.01 -0.65
N THR A 63 -1.08 -16.02 -1.73
CA THR A 63 0.38 -16.15 -1.65
C THR A 63 1.06 -14.92 -2.24
N LEU A 64 2.06 -14.40 -1.51
CA LEU A 64 2.94 -13.32 -1.95
C LEU A 64 4.39 -13.81 -1.93
N ASP A 65 5.04 -13.83 -3.08
CA ASP A 65 6.41 -14.37 -3.26
C ASP A 65 6.57 -15.77 -2.63
N GLY A 66 5.61 -16.67 -2.85
CA GLY A 66 5.60 -18.03 -2.31
C GLY A 66 5.24 -18.13 -0.82
N THR A 67 5.00 -17.02 -0.13
CA THR A 67 4.57 -17.00 1.27
C THR A 67 3.05 -17.02 1.36
N ASP A 68 2.47 -18.01 2.04
CA ASP A 68 1.04 -18.06 2.33
C ASP A 68 0.69 -17.07 3.43
N ILE A 69 0.01 -15.98 3.02
CA ILE A 69 -0.32 -14.86 3.91
C ILE A 69 -1.30 -15.28 5.03
N LEU A 70 -2.19 -16.24 4.74
CA LEU A 70 -3.24 -16.63 5.70
C LEU A 70 -2.69 -17.46 6.86
N LYS A 71 -1.55 -18.13 6.67
CA LYS A 71 -0.85 -18.87 7.72
C LYS A 71 0.05 -17.99 8.59
N CYS A 72 0.30 -16.74 8.15
CA CYS A 72 1.15 -15.81 8.89
C CYS A 72 0.46 -15.26 10.15
N LYS A 73 1.22 -15.14 11.23
CA LYS A 73 0.80 -14.42 12.45
C LYS A 73 0.88 -12.90 12.20
N GLU A 74 0.18 -12.11 13.02
CA GLU A 74 0.14 -10.65 12.84
C GLU A 74 1.53 -9.98 12.83
N LYS A 75 2.45 -10.49 13.63
CA LYS A 75 3.84 -10.01 13.63
C LYS A 75 4.55 -10.24 12.31
N GLU A 76 4.30 -11.37 11.65
CA GLU A 76 4.86 -11.72 10.34
C GLU A 76 4.22 -10.87 9.24
N LEU A 77 2.88 -10.69 9.30
CA LEU A 77 2.16 -9.79 8.38
C LEU A 77 2.69 -8.35 8.47
N SER A 78 2.96 -7.85 9.68
CA SER A 78 3.56 -6.51 9.86
C SER A 78 4.92 -6.39 9.18
N VAL A 79 5.75 -7.43 9.23
CA VAL A 79 7.04 -7.46 8.53
C VAL A 79 6.85 -7.49 7.02
N ILE A 80 5.90 -8.29 6.51
CA ILE A 80 5.57 -8.37 5.09
C ILE A 80 5.06 -7.01 4.59
N ARG A 81 4.09 -6.40 5.28
CA ARG A 81 3.60 -5.05 4.96
C ARG A 81 4.73 -4.03 4.83
N ASN A 82 5.63 -4.03 5.81
CA ASN A 82 6.70 -3.04 5.85
C ASN A 82 7.79 -3.25 4.81
N LYS A 83 8.14 -4.51 4.51
CA LYS A 83 9.28 -4.83 3.62
C LYS A 83 8.88 -5.05 2.17
N LYS A 84 7.67 -5.59 1.94
CA LYS A 84 7.27 -6.05 0.62
C LYS A 84 6.19 -5.21 -0.04
N ILE A 85 5.45 -4.38 0.72
CA ILE A 85 4.28 -3.68 0.20
C ILE A 85 4.43 -2.17 0.36
N GLY A 86 4.32 -1.44 -0.74
CA GLY A 86 4.20 0.01 -0.76
C GLY A 86 2.75 0.43 -1.00
N PHE A 87 2.18 1.25 -0.11
CA PHE A 87 0.82 1.73 -0.23
C PHE A 87 0.76 3.19 -0.70
N ILE A 88 -0.07 3.45 -1.70
CA ILE A 88 -0.44 4.78 -2.16
C ILE A 88 -1.96 4.91 -2.02
N PHE A 89 -2.40 5.72 -1.06
CA PHE A 89 -3.83 5.93 -0.76
C PHE A 89 -4.35 7.20 -1.42
N GLN A 90 -5.63 7.23 -1.75
CA GLN A 90 -6.33 8.39 -2.30
C GLN A 90 -6.19 9.64 -1.43
N GLN A 91 -6.29 9.50 -0.11
CA GLN A 91 -6.18 10.61 0.86
C GLN A 91 -4.75 10.82 1.38
N PHE A 92 -3.71 10.35 0.67
CA PHE A 92 -2.27 10.46 0.97
C PHE A 92 -1.85 9.88 2.33
N HIS A 93 -2.66 9.99 3.38
CA HIS A 93 -2.40 9.54 4.76
C HIS A 93 -1.00 9.92 5.27
N LEU A 94 -0.61 11.18 5.04
CA LEU A 94 0.60 11.72 5.62
C LEU A 94 0.37 12.08 7.08
N LEU A 95 1.37 11.83 7.92
CA LEU A 95 1.32 12.25 9.32
C LEU A 95 1.50 13.76 9.42
N PRO A 96 0.49 14.52 9.89
CA PRO A 96 0.47 15.99 9.78
C PRO A 96 1.51 16.69 10.65
N LYS A 97 2.02 16.03 11.69
CA LYS A 97 3.06 16.56 12.57
C LYS A 97 4.47 16.41 12.00
N LEU A 98 4.67 15.51 11.05
CA LEU A 98 5.95 15.20 10.43
C LEU A 98 6.13 15.99 9.13
N SER A 99 7.38 16.36 8.84
CA SER A 99 7.79 16.93 7.55
C SER A 99 7.64 15.89 6.40
N ALA A 100 7.77 16.34 5.16
CA ALA A 100 7.80 15.45 4.00
C ALA A 100 8.91 14.39 4.12
N LEU A 101 10.10 14.82 4.55
CA LEU A 101 11.24 13.93 4.74
C LEU A 101 10.98 12.88 5.82
N GLU A 102 10.47 13.29 6.98
CA GLU A 102 10.15 12.38 8.08
C GLU A 102 9.03 11.41 7.70
N ASN A 103 8.01 11.83 6.93
CA ASN A 103 6.99 10.93 6.40
C ASN A 103 7.59 9.84 5.50
N VAL A 104 8.56 10.19 4.65
CA VAL A 104 9.24 9.22 3.77
C VAL A 104 10.20 8.33 4.55
N GLU A 105 10.78 8.79 5.65
CA GLU A 105 11.64 7.97 6.51
C GLU A 105 10.89 6.86 7.28
N LEU A 106 9.56 6.99 7.50
CA LEU A 106 8.78 6.09 8.36
C LEU A 106 8.94 4.60 8.05
N PRO A 107 8.79 4.11 6.80
CA PRO A 107 8.96 2.69 6.50
C PRO A 107 10.35 2.18 6.86
N LEU A 108 11.37 3.01 6.66
CA LEU A 108 12.75 2.66 6.94
C LEU A 108 13.06 2.62 8.44
N ILE A 109 12.33 3.41 9.26
CA ILE A 109 12.39 3.35 10.72
C ILE A 109 11.88 1.97 11.19
N TYR A 110 10.73 1.53 10.66
CA TYR A 110 10.16 0.22 10.99
C TYR A 110 11.02 -0.94 10.49
N GLN A 111 11.84 -0.72 9.44
CA GLN A 111 12.85 -1.69 8.99
C GLN A 111 14.09 -1.73 9.89
N GLY A 112 14.19 -0.86 10.90
CA GLY A 112 15.37 -0.77 11.77
C GLY A 112 16.59 -0.14 11.10
N MET A 113 16.40 0.62 10.01
CA MET A 113 17.51 1.21 9.26
C MET A 113 18.21 2.32 10.06
N PRO A 114 19.55 2.36 10.14
CA PRO A 114 20.29 3.42 10.81
C PRO A 114 19.96 4.81 10.25
N THR A 115 19.91 5.81 11.14
CA THR A 115 19.46 7.19 10.82
C THR A 115 20.14 7.78 9.59
N LYS A 116 21.45 7.65 9.46
CA LYS A 116 22.20 8.17 8.30
C LYS A 116 21.72 7.58 6.99
N LYS A 117 21.63 6.24 6.90
CA LYS A 117 21.22 5.52 5.68
C LYS A 117 19.76 5.82 5.30
N ARG A 118 18.83 5.82 6.28
CA ARG A 118 17.43 6.10 5.99
C ARG A 118 17.23 7.52 5.46
N ARG A 119 17.95 8.52 6.06
CA ARG A 119 17.88 9.90 5.60
C ARG A 119 18.41 10.07 4.18
N GLU A 120 19.50 9.43 3.85
CA GLU A 120 20.06 9.43 2.48
C GLU A 120 19.05 8.85 1.47
N LYS A 121 18.41 7.70 1.79
CA LYS A 121 17.37 7.10 0.94
C LYS A 121 16.13 7.99 0.80
N ALA A 122 15.65 8.56 1.90
CA ALA A 122 14.47 9.43 1.89
C ALA A 122 14.72 10.72 1.09
N VAL A 123 15.89 11.33 1.23
CA VAL A 123 16.33 12.49 0.42
C VAL A 123 16.34 12.12 -1.08
N LYS A 124 16.92 10.96 -1.43
CA LYS A 124 16.95 10.48 -2.82
C LYS A 124 15.53 10.27 -3.36
N ALA A 125 14.64 9.67 -2.59
CA ALA A 125 13.26 9.43 -2.99
C ALA A 125 12.50 10.75 -3.22
N LEU A 126 12.65 11.75 -2.34
CA LEU A 126 12.03 13.06 -2.52
C LEU A 126 12.59 13.84 -3.71
N LYS A 127 13.89 13.72 -3.99
CA LYS A 127 14.49 14.29 -5.20
C LYS A 127 13.90 13.67 -6.47
N ALA A 128 13.72 12.37 -6.49
CA ALA A 128 13.17 11.65 -7.64
C ALA A 128 11.74 12.09 -7.99
N VAL A 129 10.95 12.56 -7.00
CA VAL A 129 9.60 13.09 -7.22
C VAL A 129 9.56 14.64 -7.31
N GLY A 130 10.71 15.30 -7.42
CA GLY A 130 10.82 16.76 -7.62
C GLY A 130 10.47 17.59 -6.38
N LEU A 131 10.70 17.06 -5.17
CA LEU A 131 10.39 17.73 -3.91
C LEU A 131 11.64 18.10 -3.07
N GLU A 132 12.81 18.23 -3.70
CA GLU A 132 14.05 18.59 -3.01
C GLU A 132 13.94 19.85 -2.15
N LYS A 133 13.29 20.90 -2.69
CA LYS A 133 13.11 22.18 -1.99
C LYS A 133 11.98 22.16 -0.94
N ARG A 134 11.28 21.04 -0.78
CA ARG A 134 10.09 20.91 0.09
C ARG A 134 10.25 19.85 1.18
N MET A 135 11.43 19.30 1.36
CA MET A 135 11.70 18.21 2.32
C MET A 135 11.30 18.53 3.77
N ASN A 136 11.48 19.78 4.19
CA ASN A 136 11.19 20.22 5.56
C ASN A 136 9.76 20.76 5.75
N HIS A 137 8.95 20.81 4.68
CA HIS A 137 7.56 21.27 4.78
C HIS A 137 6.67 20.19 5.39
N LYS A 138 5.70 20.63 6.21
CA LYS A 138 4.65 19.76 6.74
C LYS A 138 3.53 19.60 5.69
N PRO A 139 2.68 18.57 5.80
CA PRO A 139 1.60 18.33 4.84
C PRO A 139 0.70 19.53 4.58
N ASN A 140 0.34 20.30 5.60
CA ASN A 140 -0.48 21.51 5.47
C ASN A 140 0.19 22.68 4.71
N GLN A 141 1.48 22.58 4.44
CA GLN A 141 2.27 23.55 3.67
C GLN A 141 2.51 23.09 2.22
N LEU A 142 1.93 21.94 1.83
CA LEU A 142 2.09 21.30 0.54
C LEU A 142 0.75 21.30 -0.22
N SER A 143 0.79 21.52 -1.53
CA SER A 143 -0.39 21.28 -2.37
C SER A 143 -0.77 19.81 -2.42
N GLY A 144 -2.02 19.47 -2.81
CA GLY A 144 -2.48 18.08 -2.91
C GLY A 144 -1.56 17.22 -3.78
N GLY A 145 -1.14 17.71 -4.95
CA GLY A 145 -0.21 17.01 -5.82
C GLY A 145 1.20 16.86 -5.21
N GLN A 146 1.63 17.80 -4.35
CA GLN A 146 2.89 17.65 -3.61
C GLN A 146 2.75 16.60 -2.51
N GLN A 147 1.64 16.59 -1.77
CA GLN A 147 1.34 15.57 -0.76
C GLN A 147 1.29 14.16 -1.38
N GLN A 148 0.67 14.03 -2.55
CA GLN A 148 0.63 12.78 -3.29
C GLN A 148 2.04 12.30 -3.68
N ARG A 149 2.91 13.20 -4.17
CA ARG A 149 4.30 12.84 -4.47
C ARG A 149 5.09 12.44 -3.23
N VAL A 150 4.83 13.03 -2.05
CA VAL A 150 5.40 12.55 -0.78
C VAL A 150 4.91 11.14 -0.46
N ALA A 151 3.61 10.85 -0.64
CA ALA A 151 3.04 9.52 -0.41
C ALA A 151 3.64 8.47 -1.37
N ILE A 152 3.85 8.83 -2.64
CA ILE A 152 4.53 7.98 -3.62
C ILE A 152 5.98 7.72 -3.20
N ALA A 153 6.74 8.77 -2.82
CA ALA A 153 8.11 8.62 -2.35
C ALA A 153 8.18 7.71 -1.10
N ARG A 154 7.24 7.85 -0.16
CA ARG A 154 7.12 7.00 1.02
C ARG A 154 6.85 5.53 0.65
N ALA A 155 5.98 5.29 -0.31
CA ALA A 155 5.66 3.93 -0.76
C ALA A 155 6.87 3.22 -1.39
N LEU A 156 7.69 3.97 -2.14
CA LEU A 156 8.81 3.43 -2.93
C LEU A 156 10.13 3.36 -2.16
N VAL A 157 10.32 4.13 -1.08
CA VAL A 157 11.61 4.28 -0.39
C VAL A 157 12.16 2.98 0.18
N GLY A 158 11.27 2.04 0.53
CA GLY A 158 11.60 0.71 1.04
C GLY A 158 11.96 -0.31 -0.04
N GLU A 159 11.86 0.07 -1.32
CA GLU A 159 12.05 -0.83 -2.47
C GLU A 159 11.14 -2.08 -2.38
N PRO A 160 9.81 -1.88 -2.23
CA PRO A 160 8.88 -2.99 -2.07
C PRO A 160 8.76 -3.81 -3.36
N SER A 161 8.40 -5.10 -3.23
CA SER A 161 8.11 -5.97 -4.37
C SER A 161 6.69 -5.80 -4.92
N LEU A 162 5.81 -5.12 -4.20
CA LEU A 162 4.41 -4.88 -4.57
C LEU A 162 4.03 -3.43 -4.26
N ILE A 163 3.45 -2.74 -5.22
CA ILE A 163 2.81 -1.44 -5.02
C ILE A 163 1.30 -1.61 -5.13
N LEU A 164 0.58 -1.19 -4.11
CA LEU A 164 -0.87 -1.10 -4.10
C LEU A 164 -1.27 0.38 -4.11
N ALA A 165 -1.96 0.80 -5.16
CA ALA A 165 -2.39 2.18 -5.32
C ALA A 165 -3.92 2.27 -5.43
N ASP A 166 -4.54 2.92 -4.46
CA ASP A 166 -5.98 3.17 -4.41
C ASP A 166 -6.27 4.55 -4.99
N GLU A 167 -6.88 4.57 -6.18
CA GLU A 167 -7.25 5.77 -6.93
C GLU A 167 -6.14 6.84 -7.00
N PRO A 168 -4.91 6.50 -7.40
CA PRO A 168 -3.78 7.42 -7.36
C PRO A 168 -3.95 8.65 -8.27
N THR A 169 -4.88 8.58 -9.23
CA THR A 169 -5.19 9.66 -10.19
C THR A 169 -6.69 9.98 -10.28
N GLY A 170 -7.50 9.47 -9.33
CA GLY A 170 -8.95 9.61 -9.31
C GLY A 170 -9.67 8.58 -10.19
N GLY A 171 -10.02 7.42 -9.64
CA GLY A 171 -10.92 6.42 -10.23
C GLY A 171 -10.28 5.11 -10.71
N VAL A 172 -8.96 4.92 -10.64
CA VAL A 172 -8.31 3.66 -11.04
C VAL A 172 -7.47 3.08 -9.89
N GLN A 173 -7.70 1.81 -9.54
CA GLN A 173 -6.85 1.09 -8.60
C GLN A 173 -5.77 0.32 -9.36
N LEU A 174 -4.53 0.50 -8.94
CA LEU A 174 -3.36 -0.08 -9.59
C LEU A 174 -2.64 -1.05 -8.65
N VAL A 175 -2.21 -2.18 -9.21
CA VAL A 175 -1.29 -3.13 -8.59
C VAL A 175 -0.05 -3.22 -9.49
N VAL A 176 1.11 -2.88 -8.97
CA VAL A 176 2.38 -2.85 -9.72
C VAL A 176 3.43 -3.62 -8.96
#